data_2e3d6730d8608b322cb52d936667c811
#
_entry.id   2e3d6730d8608b322cb52d936667c811
#
_cell.length_a   1.000
_cell.length_b   1.000
_cell.length_c   1.000
_cell.angle_alpha   90.00
_cell.angle_beta   90.00
_cell.angle_gamma   90.00
#
_symmetry.space_group_name_H-M   'P 1'
#
loop_
_entity.id
_entity.type
_entity.pdbx_description
1 polymer ?
#
loop_
_entity_poly.entity_id
_entity_poly.type
_entity_poly.pdbx_seq_one_letter_code
_entity_poly.pdbx_strand_id
1 'polypeptide(L)'
;PPYMLSPLPLSLGFSSQCESMDIRIEGEMTDADIAGRMRDVMPEGLRLLSVREPVMQPSEIAFADYRAQLCFDAPELAAGFLPGAGAALAGESLIVQKPGKSGRKKVMKEIDLLPLIASCSMEQKERAVLLKLILPAGNQTNISPALLLDALEEKAGVQDVGREITRLELLTKDLQMFE
;
A
#
# COMPACT_ATOMS: atom_id res chain seq x y z
N PRO A 1 29.87 -7.52 -5.11
CA PRO A 1 29.17 -6.47 -4.36
C PRO A 1 27.97 -7.07 -3.66
N PRO A 2 27.62 -6.58 -2.45
CA PRO A 2 26.44 -7.06 -1.76
C PRO A 2 25.21 -6.82 -2.64
N TYR A 3 24.36 -7.82 -2.75
CA TYR A 3 23.10 -7.74 -3.48
C TYR A 3 21.96 -7.66 -2.48
N MET A 4 21.13 -6.67 -2.64
CA MET A 4 19.98 -6.42 -1.78
C MET A 4 18.84 -5.90 -2.65
N LEU A 5 17.70 -6.57 -2.65
CA LEU A 5 16.54 -6.24 -3.45
C LEU A 5 15.30 -6.14 -2.55
N SER A 6 14.69 -4.96 -2.50
CA SER A 6 13.35 -4.79 -1.96
C SER A 6 12.35 -4.84 -3.12
N PRO A 7 11.43 -5.79 -3.15
CA PRO A 7 10.50 -5.99 -4.28
C PRO A 7 9.60 -4.79 -4.55
N LEU A 8 9.14 -4.12 -3.49
CA LEU A 8 8.22 -2.99 -3.60
C LEU A 8 8.49 -1.96 -2.50
N PRO A 9 9.05 -0.79 -2.83
CA PRO A 9 9.35 0.23 -1.84
C PRO A 9 8.09 0.74 -1.13
N LEU A 10 8.20 1.00 0.17
CA LEU A 10 7.15 1.61 0.97
C LEU A 10 7.16 3.13 0.78
N SER A 11 5.99 3.74 0.62
CA SER A 11 5.89 5.20 0.53
C SER A 11 6.18 5.86 1.88
N LEU A 12 6.75 7.07 1.84
CA LEU A 12 6.96 7.87 3.06
C LEU A 12 5.63 8.12 3.77
N GLY A 13 5.64 8.02 5.10
CA GLY A 13 4.47 8.19 5.95
C GLY A 13 3.57 6.95 6.05
N PHE A 14 3.91 5.85 5.38
CA PHE A 14 3.20 4.58 5.53
C PHE A 14 3.92 3.69 6.52
N SER A 15 3.16 2.85 7.22
CA SER A 15 3.67 1.70 7.96
C SER A 15 3.43 0.40 7.18
N SER A 16 4.12 -0.66 7.55
CA SER A 16 3.96 -1.96 6.91
C SER A 16 4.19 -3.11 7.90
N GLN A 17 3.57 -4.26 7.61
CA GLN A 17 3.69 -5.51 8.34
C GLN A 17 4.27 -6.64 7.48
N CYS A 18 4.59 -6.38 6.20
CA CYS A 18 4.90 -7.42 5.22
C CYS A 18 6.09 -7.09 4.31
N GLU A 19 6.95 -6.14 4.69
CA GLU A 19 8.09 -5.82 3.83
C GLU A 19 9.06 -7.02 3.76
N SER A 20 9.48 -7.35 2.54
CA SER A 20 10.48 -8.37 2.29
C SER A 20 11.73 -7.79 1.63
N MET A 21 12.84 -8.48 1.78
CA MET A 21 14.11 -8.09 1.21
C MET A 21 14.94 -9.34 0.91
N ASP A 22 15.31 -9.53 -0.35
CA ASP A 22 16.23 -10.57 -0.76
C ASP A 22 17.66 -10.10 -0.55
N ILE A 23 18.47 -10.93 0.09
CA ILE A 23 19.90 -10.67 0.30
C ILE A 23 20.70 -11.85 -0.25
N ARG A 24 21.83 -11.55 -0.86
CA ARG A 24 22.79 -12.59 -1.25
C ARG A 24 23.82 -12.80 -0.15
N ILE A 25 23.92 -14.02 0.32
CA ILE A 25 24.88 -14.44 1.32
C ILE A 25 26.09 -15.10 0.62
N GLU A 26 27.30 -14.77 1.05
CA GLU A 26 28.53 -15.47 0.67
C GLU A 26 28.96 -16.40 1.81
N GLY A 27 29.16 -17.67 1.49
CA GLY A 27 29.45 -18.73 2.47
C GLY A 27 28.21 -19.42 3.02
N GLU A 28 28.45 -20.38 3.89
CA GLU A 28 27.38 -21.15 4.53
C GLU A 28 26.95 -20.48 5.84
N MET A 29 25.68 -20.13 5.93
CA MET A 29 25.04 -19.59 7.13
C MET A 29 23.63 -20.16 7.25
N THR A 30 23.21 -20.46 8.46
CA THR A 30 21.82 -20.84 8.73
C THR A 30 20.92 -19.60 8.79
N ASP A 31 19.62 -19.80 8.55
CA ASP A 31 18.62 -18.71 8.70
C ASP A 31 18.65 -18.10 10.12
N ALA A 32 18.93 -18.93 11.13
CA ALA A 32 19.06 -18.50 12.52
C ALA A 32 20.27 -17.59 12.73
N ASP A 33 21.42 -17.90 12.10
CA ASP A 33 22.64 -17.08 12.19
C ASP A 33 22.42 -15.73 11.50
N ILE A 34 21.79 -15.74 10.31
CA ILE A 34 21.44 -14.54 9.58
C ILE A 34 20.47 -13.68 10.41
N ALA A 35 19.41 -14.30 10.94
CA ALA A 35 18.43 -13.61 11.77
C ALA A 35 19.05 -12.98 13.03
N GLY A 36 19.97 -13.69 13.70
CA GLY A 36 20.70 -13.18 14.85
C GLY A 36 21.47 -11.91 14.50
N ARG A 37 22.34 -11.99 13.49
CA ARG A 37 23.17 -10.85 13.05
C ARG A 37 22.35 -9.66 12.57
N MET A 38 21.23 -9.91 11.89
CA MET A 38 20.35 -8.83 11.40
C MET A 38 19.66 -8.11 12.56
N ARG A 39 19.14 -8.85 13.56
CA ARG A 39 18.46 -8.25 14.71
C ARG A 39 19.33 -7.26 15.47
N ASP A 40 20.63 -7.56 15.58
CA ASP A 40 21.59 -6.73 16.32
C ASP A 40 21.86 -5.37 15.63
N VAL A 41 21.56 -5.25 14.34
CA VAL A 41 21.86 -4.05 13.54
C VAL A 41 20.61 -3.38 12.94
N MET A 42 19.41 -3.91 13.23
CA MET A 42 18.16 -3.31 12.75
C MET A 42 17.99 -1.91 13.34
N PRO A 43 17.69 -0.90 12.50
CA PRO A 43 17.41 0.43 12.99
C PRO A 43 16.08 0.48 13.75
N GLU A 44 15.93 1.50 14.59
CA GLU A 44 14.67 1.76 15.28
C GLU A 44 13.51 1.87 14.29
N GLY A 45 12.36 1.29 14.66
CA GLY A 45 11.16 1.25 13.81
C GLY A 45 11.11 0.06 12.85
N LEU A 46 12.21 -0.70 12.68
CA LEU A 46 12.22 -1.92 11.88
C LEU A 46 12.37 -3.15 12.77
N ARG A 47 11.56 -4.17 12.50
CA ARG A 47 11.61 -5.45 13.20
C ARG A 47 11.73 -6.60 12.22
N LEU A 48 12.79 -7.40 12.35
CA LEU A 48 12.94 -8.63 11.59
C LEU A 48 11.90 -9.66 12.04
N LEU A 49 11.04 -10.09 11.15
CA LEU A 49 10.00 -11.09 11.42
C LEU A 49 10.56 -12.50 11.23
N SER A 50 11.14 -12.79 10.07
CA SER A 50 11.71 -14.10 9.74
C SER A 50 12.82 -13.96 8.72
N VAL A 51 13.65 -15.00 8.61
CA VAL A 51 14.59 -15.23 7.51
C VAL A 51 14.25 -16.60 6.93
N ARG A 52 14.17 -16.69 5.61
CA ARG A 52 13.89 -17.94 4.89
C ARG A 52 14.37 -17.85 3.44
N GLU A 53 14.50 -18.98 2.78
CA GLU A 53 14.72 -19.02 1.35
C GLU A 53 13.51 -18.39 0.61
N PRO A 54 13.76 -17.58 -0.43
CA PRO A 54 12.69 -17.00 -1.23
C PRO A 54 11.95 -18.09 -2.02
N VAL A 55 10.61 -18.06 -1.97
CA VAL A 55 9.74 -19.03 -2.65
C VAL A 55 9.21 -18.47 -3.97
N MET A 56 8.82 -17.19 -3.96
CA MET A 56 8.23 -16.50 -5.08
C MET A 56 9.16 -15.45 -5.67
N GLN A 57 8.99 -15.18 -6.96
CA GLN A 57 9.73 -14.10 -7.62
C GLN A 57 9.07 -12.75 -7.35
N PRO A 58 9.84 -11.65 -7.13
CA PRO A 58 9.29 -10.30 -6.95
C PRO A 58 8.34 -9.83 -8.05
N SER A 59 8.47 -10.40 -9.26
CA SER A 59 7.58 -10.11 -10.39
C SER A 59 6.18 -10.70 -10.25
N GLU A 60 5.96 -11.59 -9.29
CA GLU A 60 4.65 -12.18 -8.99
C GLU A 60 3.77 -11.28 -8.14
N ILE A 61 4.35 -10.25 -7.52
CA ILE A 61 3.58 -9.23 -6.80
C ILE A 61 2.73 -8.46 -7.79
N ALA A 62 1.42 -8.49 -7.59
CA ALA A 62 0.44 -7.79 -8.42
C ALA A 62 -0.46 -6.84 -7.62
N PHE A 63 -0.73 -7.13 -6.36
CA PHE A 63 -1.57 -6.35 -5.46
C PHE A 63 -0.91 -6.20 -4.09
N ALA A 64 -1.45 -5.27 -3.30
CA ALA A 64 -1.18 -5.20 -1.88
C ALA A 64 -2.48 -4.91 -1.11
N ASP A 65 -2.59 -5.51 0.06
CA ASP A 65 -3.64 -5.25 1.03
C ASP A 65 -3.22 -4.10 1.94
N TYR A 66 -4.09 -3.11 2.07
CA TYR A 66 -3.88 -1.94 2.91
C TYR A 66 -5.03 -1.74 3.89
N ARG A 67 -4.68 -1.30 5.07
CA ARG A 67 -5.60 -0.65 6.00
C ARG A 67 -5.29 0.85 5.99
N ALA A 68 -6.31 1.66 5.69
CA ALA A 68 -6.24 3.11 5.85
C ALA A 68 -7.22 3.54 6.94
N GLN A 69 -6.81 4.46 7.78
CA GLN A 69 -7.66 5.10 8.77
C GLN A 69 -7.69 6.60 8.47
N LEU A 70 -8.87 7.13 8.23
CA LEU A 70 -9.13 8.56 8.11
C LEU A 70 -9.63 9.07 9.45
N CYS A 71 -8.95 10.05 10.02
CA CYS A 71 -9.28 10.64 11.33
C CYS A 71 -9.88 12.03 11.13
N PHE A 72 -11.05 12.24 11.68
CA PHE A 72 -11.82 13.49 11.61
C PHE A 72 -11.91 14.17 12.97
N ASP A 73 -12.09 15.48 12.98
CA ASP A 73 -12.24 16.24 14.22
C ASP A 73 -13.56 15.94 14.95
N ALA A 74 -14.59 15.49 14.21
CA ALA A 74 -15.91 15.19 14.77
C ALA A 74 -16.55 13.96 14.09
N PRO A 75 -17.40 13.20 14.82
CA PRO A 75 -18.10 12.03 14.27
C PRO A 75 -19.00 12.35 13.07
N GLU A 76 -19.60 13.54 13.06
CA GLU A 76 -20.47 14.02 11.98
C GLU A 76 -19.71 14.20 10.67
N LEU A 77 -18.45 14.63 10.74
CA LEU A 77 -17.57 14.74 9.56
C LEU A 77 -17.22 13.36 9.00
N ALA A 78 -16.92 12.40 9.88
CA ALA A 78 -16.71 11.00 9.50
C ALA A 78 -17.97 10.40 8.84
N ALA A 79 -19.14 10.65 9.40
CA ALA A 79 -20.42 10.24 8.83
C ALA A 79 -20.71 10.89 7.48
N GLY A 80 -20.36 12.17 7.32
CA GLY A 80 -20.51 12.94 6.09
C GLY A 80 -19.61 12.46 4.94
N PHE A 81 -18.46 11.86 5.25
CA PHE A 81 -17.55 11.29 4.24
C PHE A 81 -18.16 10.09 3.51
N LEU A 82 -18.87 9.19 4.22
CA LEU A 82 -19.30 7.89 3.68
C LEU A 82 -20.22 7.97 2.47
N PRO A 83 -21.28 8.86 2.42
CA PRO A 83 -22.15 8.93 1.25
C PRO A 83 -21.42 9.35 -0.01
N GLY A 84 -20.56 10.39 0.07
CA GLY A 84 -19.80 10.89 -1.08
C GLY A 84 -18.76 9.89 -1.58
N ALA A 85 -18.01 9.28 -0.68
CA ALA A 85 -17.04 8.24 -1.01
C ALA A 85 -17.74 6.97 -1.55
N GLY A 86 -18.87 6.56 -0.94
CA GLY A 86 -19.66 5.43 -1.40
C GLY A 86 -20.25 5.66 -2.80
N ALA A 87 -20.77 6.85 -3.08
CA ALA A 87 -21.27 7.21 -4.40
C ALA A 87 -20.14 7.22 -5.46
N ALA A 88 -18.96 7.70 -5.10
CA ALA A 88 -17.80 7.67 -5.99
C ALA A 88 -17.35 6.24 -6.34
N LEU A 89 -17.34 5.34 -5.37
CA LEU A 89 -16.99 3.92 -5.58
C LEU A 89 -18.07 3.13 -6.33
N ALA A 90 -19.34 3.54 -6.24
CA ALA A 90 -20.46 2.93 -6.96
C ALA A 90 -20.74 3.57 -8.32
N GLY A 91 -19.99 4.61 -8.69
CA GLY A 91 -20.13 5.34 -9.95
C GLY A 91 -19.66 4.55 -11.18
N GLU A 92 -19.75 5.19 -12.34
CA GLU A 92 -19.27 4.60 -13.60
C GLU A 92 -17.75 4.75 -13.77
N SER A 93 -17.16 5.79 -13.19
CA SER A 93 -15.72 6.08 -13.27
C SER A 93 -15.26 6.94 -12.09
N LEU A 94 -13.99 6.79 -11.71
CA LEU A 94 -13.29 7.64 -10.75
C LEU A 94 -11.97 8.10 -11.37
N ILE A 95 -12.07 9.14 -12.20
CA ILE A 95 -10.93 9.67 -12.96
C ILE A 95 -10.06 10.55 -12.05
N VAL A 96 -8.78 10.27 -12.02
CA VAL A 96 -7.78 11.06 -11.32
C VAL A 96 -6.61 11.42 -12.23
N GLN A 97 -5.89 12.47 -11.86
CA GLN A 97 -4.65 12.86 -12.53
C GLN A 97 -3.45 12.25 -11.79
N LYS A 98 -2.66 11.45 -12.50
CA LYS A 98 -1.45 10.84 -11.95
C LYS A 98 -0.21 11.35 -12.70
N PRO A 99 0.85 11.77 -11.99
CA PRO A 99 2.11 12.08 -12.63
C PRO A 99 2.67 10.85 -13.37
N GLY A 100 3.04 11.04 -14.61
CA GLY A 100 3.62 10.01 -15.45
C GLY A 100 4.80 10.54 -16.24
N LYS A 101 5.44 9.68 -17.00
CA LYS A 101 6.52 10.05 -17.93
C LYS A 101 6.07 9.82 -19.37
N SER A 102 6.36 10.77 -20.26
CA SER A 102 6.30 10.59 -21.70
C SER A 102 7.70 10.92 -22.25
N GLY A 103 8.49 9.88 -22.48
CA GLY A 103 9.92 10.03 -22.76
C GLY A 103 10.65 10.68 -21.57
N ARG A 104 11.30 11.83 -21.80
CA ARG A 104 12.01 12.62 -20.76
C ARG A 104 11.13 13.67 -20.07
N LYS A 105 9.88 13.88 -20.51
CA LYS A 105 8.98 14.90 -19.96
C LYS A 105 8.07 14.29 -18.92
N LYS A 106 7.86 15.01 -17.81
CA LYS A 106 6.79 14.73 -16.85
C LYS A 106 5.47 15.17 -17.47
N VAL A 107 4.47 14.30 -17.45
CA VAL A 107 3.12 14.59 -17.94
C VAL A 107 2.10 14.11 -16.90
N MET A 108 0.96 14.78 -16.82
CA MET A 108 -0.19 14.27 -16.05
C MET A 108 -0.94 13.31 -16.96
N LYS A 109 -1.28 12.15 -16.44
CA LYS A 109 -2.08 11.13 -17.13
C LYS A 109 -3.39 10.93 -16.38
N GLU A 110 -4.47 10.90 -17.10
CA GLU A 110 -5.75 10.48 -16.56
C GLU A 110 -5.78 8.96 -16.37
N ILE A 111 -6.27 8.54 -15.23
CA ILE A 111 -6.46 7.13 -14.91
C ILE A 111 -7.82 6.97 -14.22
N ASP A 112 -8.59 5.98 -14.66
CA ASP A 112 -9.78 5.56 -13.94
C ASP A 112 -9.39 4.54 -12.86
N LEU A 113 -9.68 4.86 -11.61
CA LEU A 113 -9.34 4.00 -10.48
C LEU A 113 -10.29 2.83 -10.29
N LEU A 114 -11.59 2.98 -10.64
CA LEU A 114 -12.61 1.97 -10.34
C LEU A 114 -12.27 0.57 -10.87
N PRO A 115 -11.88 0.40 -12.16
CA PRO A 115 -11.56 -0.93 -12.69
C PRO A 115 -10.26 -1.51 -12.11
N LEU A 116 -9.48 -0.71 -11.39
CA LEU A 116 -8.20 -1.13 -10.80
C LEU A 116 -8.34 -1.56 -9.33
N ILE A 117 -9.41 -1.16 -8.66
CA ILE A 117 -9.66 -1.51 -7.25
C ILE A 117 -10.15 -2.95 -7.18
N ALA A 118 -9.33 -3.87 -6.68
CA ALA A 118 -9.75 -5.25 -6.49
C ALA A 118 -10.73 -5.41 -5.32
N SER A 119 -10.56 -4.61 -4.26
CA SER A 119 -11.48 -4.56 -3.13
C SER A 119 -11.39 -3.21 -2.42
N CYS A 120 -12.53 -2.69 -1.99
CA CYS A 120 -12.62 -1.53 -1.11
C CYS A 120 -13.83 -1.69 -0.19
N SER A 121 -13.62 -1.61 1.12
CA SER A 121 -14.69 -1.53 2.11
C SER A 121 -14.41 -0.42 3.09
N MET A 122 -15.48 0.19 3.62
CA MET A 122 -15.42 1.32 4.55
C MET A 122 -16.30 1.05 5.76
N GLU A 123 -15.82 1.38 6.95
CA GLU A 123 -16.53 1.27 8.21
C GLU A 123 -16.26 2.52 9.05
N GLN A 124 -17.31 3.19 9.52
CA GLN A 124 -17.15 4.29 10.48
C GLN A 124 -16.94 3.75 11.89
N LYS A 125 -15.96 4.32 12.59
CA LYS A 125 -15.71 4.08 14.02
C LYS A 125 -15.53 5.40 14.74
N GLU A 126 -16.56 5.87 15.40
CA GLU A 126 -16.56 7.17 16.07
C GLU A 126 -16.14 8.31 15.12
N ARG A 127 -14.98 8.92 15.37
CA ARG A 127 -14.39 10.00 14.56
C ARG A 127 -13.46 9.51 13.45
N ALA A 128 -13.46 8.22 13.16
CA ALA A 128 -12.63 7.64 12.13
C ALA A 128 -13.44 6.87 11.11
N VAL A 129 -12.91 6.79 9.87
CA VAL A 129 -13.36 5.83 8.87
C VAL A 129 -12.20 4.88 8.58
N LEU A 130 -12.44 3.60 8.79
CA LEU A 130 -11.50 2.54 8.44
C LEU A 130 -11.81 2.04 7.03
N LEU A 131 -10.77 2.02 6.19
CA LEU A 131 -10.84 1.43 4.85
C LEU A 131 -9.95 0.20 4.80
N LYS A 132 -10.47 -0.87 4.18
CA LYS A 132 -9.68 -2.03 3.75
C LYS A 132 -9.62 -1.99 2.24
N LEU A 133 -8.42 -2.00 1.68
CA LEU A 133 -8.18 -1.75 0.26
C LEU A 133 -7.28 -2.83 -0.30
N ILE A 134 -7.67 -3.44 -1.42
CA ILE A 134 -6.75 -4.24 -2.23
C ILE A 134 -6.54 -3.49 -3.54
N LEU A 135 -5.32 -3.00 -3.74
CA LEU A 135 -4.94 -2.15 -4.86
C LEU A 135 -3.78 -2.77 -5.65
N PRO A 136 -3.67 -2.49 -6.95
CA PRO A 136 -2.52 -2.89 -7.74
C PRO A 136 -1.23 -2.35 -7.14
N ALA A 137 -0.28 -3.25 -6.94
CA ALA A 137 1.01 -2.95 -6.34
C ALA A 137 2.06 -3.86 -6.99
N GLY A 138 2.69 -3.42 -8.03
CA GLY A 138 3.66 -4.22 -8.75
C GLY A 138 4.34 -3.43 -9.86
N ASN A 139 5.17 -4.11 -10.64
CA ASN A 139 5.97 -3.48 -11.69
C ASN A 139 5.14 -2.98 -12.89
N GLN A 140 3.98 -3.60 -13.15
CA GLN A 140 3.14 -3.23 -14.29
C GLN A 140 2.19 -2.09 -13.94
N THR A 141 1.49 -2.21 -12.83
CA THR A 141 0.55 -1.19 -12.34
C THR A 141 0.73 -1.04 -10.84
N ASN A 142 0.82 0.21 -10.40
CA ASN A 142 0.94 0.54 -8.99
C ASN A 142 0.05 1.76 -8.71
N ILE A 143 -0.91 1.58 -7.80
CA ILE A 143 -1.83 2.62 -7.33
C ILE A 143 -1.56 2.86 -5.86
N SER A 144 -1.11 4.06 -5.54
CA SER A 144 -0.94 4.45 -4.13
C SER A 144 -2.31 4.56 -3.45
N PRO A 145 -2.50 4.00 -2.25
CA PRO A 145 -3.68 4.26 -1.44
C PRO A 145 -3.97 5.76 -1.26
N ALA A 146 -2.93 6.58 -1.09
CA ALA A 146 -3.11 8.03 -0.95
C ALA A 146 -3.84 8.65 -2.16
N LEU A 147 -3.54 8.21 -3.38
CA LEU A 147 -4.22 8.70 -4.59
C LEU A 147 -5.72 8.39 -4.59
N LEU A 148 -6.09 7.19 -4.13
CA LEU A 148 -7.51 6.83 -3.98
C LEU A 148 -8.17 7.65 -2.87
N LEU A 149 -7.51 7.80 -1.72
CA LEU A 149 -8.04 8.60 -0.61
C LEU A 149 -8.23 10.06 -1.00
N ASP A 150 -7.27 10.67 -1.73
CA ASP A 150 -7.40 12.04 -2.27
C ASP A 150 -8.68 12.16 -3.11
N ALA A 151 -8.93 11.20 -4.01
CA ALA A 151 -10.11 11.21 -4.85
C ALA A 151 -11.41 11.03 -4.05
N LEU A 152 -11.44 10.16 -3.06
CA LEU A 152 -12.61 9.93 -2.20
C LEU A 152 -12.92 11.14 -1.32
N GLU A 153 -11.90 11.79 -0.76
CA GLU A 153 -12.05 13.02 0.04
C GLU A 153 -12.57 14.18 -0.82
N GLU A 154 -12.04 14.34 -2.04
CA GLU A 154 -12.54 15.33 -3.00
C GLU A 154 -14.03 15.10 -3.30
N LYS A 155 -14.43 13.84 -3.60
CA LYS A 155 -15.83 13.49 -3.88
C LYS A 155 -16.74 13.63 -2.67
N ALA A 156 -16.23 13.41 -1.48
CA ALA A 156 -16.97 13.62 -0.23
C ALA A 156 -17.00 15.09 0.22
N GLY A 157 -16.21 15.98 -0.42
CA GLY A 157 -16.12 17.39 -0.06
C GLY A 157 -15.47 17.65 1.30
N VAL A 158 -14.57 16.76 1.74
CA VAL A 158 -13.83 16.91 3.01
C VAL A 158 -12.38 17.30 2.73
N GLN A 159 -11.75 17.99 3.70
CA GLN A 159 -10.38 18.46 3.63
C GLN A 159 -9.68 18.26 4.98
N ASP A 160 -8.34 18.30 4.97
CA ASP A 160 -7.49 18.25 6.16
C ASP A 160 -7.74 17.03 7.07
N VAL A 161 -8.02 15.88 6.43
CA VAL A 161 -8.27 14.62 7.14
C VAL A 161 -6.94 13.96 7.52
N GLY A 162 -6.78 13.64 8.80
CA GLY A 162 -5.63 12.86 9.28
C GLY A 162 -5.65 11.45 8.67
N ARG A 163 -4.49 10.94 8.23
CA ARG A 163 -4.40 9.63 7.57
C ARG A 163 -3.34 8.76 8.21
N GLU A 164 -3.70 7.52 8.51
CA GLU A 164 -2.77 6.45 8.84
C GLU A 164 -2.94 5.32 7.82
N ILE A 165 -1.86 4.97 7.13
CA ILE A 165 -1.91 3.94 6.08
C ILE A 165 -0.89 2.84 6.42
N THR A 166 -1.37 1.61 6.50
CA THR A 166 -0.56 0.42 6.77
C THR A 166 -0.70 -0.58 5.63
N ARG A 167 0.41 -1.01 5.04
CA ARG A 167 0.45 -2.17 4.17
C ARG A 167 0.41 -3.43 5.03
N LEU A 168 -0.56 -4.30 4.81
CA LEU A 168 -0.75 -5.52 5.59
C LEU A 168 -0.09 -6.71 4.91
N GLU A 169 -0.28 -6.86 3.57
CA GLU A 169 0.21 -7.97 2.79
C GLU A 169 0.58 -7.55 1.36
N LEU A 170 1.54 -8.25 0.77
CA LEU A 170 1.78 -8.28 -0.66
C LEU A 170 1.10 -9.50 -1.26
N LEU A 171 0.44 -9.34 -2.40
CA LEU A 171 -0.40 -10.36 -2.99
C LEU A 171 -0.02 -10.62 -4.45
N THR A 172 -0.15 -11.87 -4.86
CA THR A 172 -0.05 -12.29 -6.27
C THR A 172 -1.28 -11.85 -7.07
N LYS A 173 -1.27 -12.11 -8.38
CA LYS A 173 -2.43 -11.86 -9.27
C LYS A 173 -3.69 -12.63 -8.84
N ASP A 174 -3.54 -13.77 -8.18
CA ASP A 174 -4.62 -14.63 -7.70
C ASP A 174 -5.01 -14.29 -6.23
N LEU A 175 -4.53 -13.14 -5.72
CA LEU A 175 -4.75 -12.63 -4.36
C LEU A 175 -4.24 -13.58 -3.25
N GLN A 176 -3.25 -14.40 -3.56
CA GLN A 176 -2.53 -15.22 -2.57
C GLN A 176 -1.40 -14.39 -1.94
N MET A 177 -1.09 -14.67 -0.68
CA MET A 177 0.03 -14.02 0.00
C MET A 177 1.34 -14.27 -0.75
N PHE A 178 2.13 -13.22 -0.92
CA PHE A 178 3.48 -13.30 -1.46
C PHE A 178 4.43 -13.77 -0.37
N GLU A 179 5.16 -14.87 -0.64
CA GLU A 179 6.08 -15.51 0.30
C GLU A 179 7.50 -15.66 -0.25
#